data_97f45c44bf6c2294982c9a0121aff924
#
_entry.id   97f45c44bf6c2294982c9a0121aff924
#
_cell.length_a   1.000
_cell.length_b   1.000
_cell.length_c   1.000
_cell.angle_alpha   90.00
_cell.angle_beta   90.00
_cell.angle_gamma   90.00
#
_symmetry.space_group_name_H-M   'P 1'
#
loop_
_entity.id
_entity.type
_entity.pdbx_description
1 polymer ?
#
loop_
_entity_poly.entity_id
_entity_poly.type
_entity_poly.pdbx_seq_one_letter_code
_entity_poly.pdbx_strand_id
1 'polypeptide(L)'
;MTTKTETIEGTVAEYVTAVIGGQLFGLPISRVQDVFMPERLTRVPLSSAEIAGVLNLRGRIVTVVDMRARLGLPKNDDGKPPMAVGVDLRGESYGLLIDQIGEVLRL
;
A
#
# COMPACT_ATOMS: atom_id res chain seq x y z
N MET A 1 15.33 -1.33 -17.92
CA MET A 1 15.46 -1.51 -17.29
C MET A 1 15.47 -1.85 -16.80
N THR A 2 15.41 -2.08 -16.68
CA THR A 2 15.55 -2.41 -16.00
C THR A 2 15.65 -2.69 -15.38
N THR A 3 15.55 -2.66 -15.37
CA THR A 3 15.80 -2.89 -14.62
C THR A 3 16.12 -3.27 -14.12
N LYS A 4 16.30 -3.31 -14.06
CA LYS A 4 16.73 -3.73 -13.39
C LYS A 4 17.09 -3.95 -12.68
N THR A 5 17.15 -3.79 -12.64
CA THR A 5 17.69 -4.06 -11.82
C THR A 5 17.96 -4.45 -11.30
N GLU A 6 17.73 -4.48 -11.35
CA GLU A 6 18.15 -4.95 -10.85
C GLU A 6 18.57 -6.13 -10.39
N THR A 7 18.30 -6.60 -10.89
CA THR A 7 18.81 -7.82 -10.49
C THR A 7 20.26 -7.78 -10.50
N ILE A 8 20.82 -7.93 -9.44
CA ILE A 8 22.18 -7.67 -9.31
C ILE A 8 22.84 -8.91 -8.86
N GLU A 9 23.67 -9.48 -9.70
CA GLU A 9 24.56 -10.55 -9.32
C GLU A 9 23.86 -11.69 -8.63
N GLY A 10 22.82 -12.17 -9.25
CA GLY A 10 22.07 -13.29 -8.72
C GLY A 10 21.05 -12.93 -7.69
N THR A 11 20.93 -11.66 -7.36
CA THR A 11 19.88 -11.20 -6.48
C THR A 11 18.54 -11.33 -7.16
N VAL A 12 17.57 -11.88 -6.47
CA VAL A 12 16.22 -12.03 -6.99
C VAL A 12 15.36 -10.93 -6.41
N ALA A 13 14.71 -10.19 -7.27
CA ALA A 13 13.77 -9.18 -6.81
C ALA A 13 12.49 -9.86 -6.38
N GLU A 14 11.99 -9.48 -5.20
CA GLU A 14 10.76 -10.01 -4.67
C GLU A 14 9.72 -8.91 -4.55
N TYR A 15 8.48 -9.24 -4.88
CA TYR A 15 7.37 -8.31 -4.86
C TYR A 15 6.21 -8.93 -4.13
N VAL A 16 5.55 -8.13 -3.31
CA VAL A 16 4.28 -8.51 -2.72
C VAL A 16 3.21 -8.03 -3.68
N THR A 17 2.31 -8.92 -4.07
CA THR A 17 1.24 -8.52 -4.97
C THR A 17 0.08 -7.95 -4.16
N ALA A 18 -0.54 -6.93 -4.71
CA ALA A 18 -1.71 -6.29 -4.12
C ALA A 18 -2.79 -6.21 -5.18
N VAL A 19 -4.01 -6.52 -4.79
CA VAL A 19 -5.16 -6.41 -5.70
C VAL A 19 -5.87 -5.12 -5.40
N ILE A 20 -6.03 -4.29 -6.42
CA ILE A 20 -6.74 -3.02 -6.32
C ILE A 20 -7.66 -2.93 -7.54
N GLY A 21 -8.96 -2.96 -7.29
CA GLY A 21 -9.93 -2.86 -8.38
C GLY A 21 -9.84 -4.00 -9.37
N GLY A 22 -9.48 -5.19 -8.92
CA GLY A 22 -9.34 -6.35 -9.79
C GLY A 22 -8.02 -6.44 -10.53
N GLN A 23 -7.13 -5.48 -10.33
CA GLN A 23 -5.83 -5.48 -11.00
C GLN A 23 -4.74 -5.82 -10.00
N LEU A 24 -3.70 -6.50 -10.48
CA LEU A 24 -2.56 -6.86 -9.66
C LEU A 24 -1.47 -5.81 -9.78
N PHE A 25 -0.94 -5.42 -8.63
CA PHE A 25 0.18 -4.50 -8.55
C PHE A 25 1.29 -5.16 -7.75
N GLY A 26 2.53 -4.90 -8.12
CA GLY A 26 3.67 -5.43 -7.39
C GLY A 26 4.30 -4.34 -6.54
N LEU A 27 4.49 -4.65 -5.26
CA LEU A 27 5.18 -3.75 -4.34
C LEU A 27 6.51 -4.38 -3.97
N PRO A 28 7.64 -3.68 -4.17
CA PRO A 28 8.93 -4.26 -3.79
C PRO A 28 8.91 -4.62 -2.31
N ILE A 29 9.29 -5.86 -2.02
CA ILE A 29 9.19 -6.35 -0.64
C ILE A 29 10.08 -5.54 0.31
N SER A 30 11.15 -4.96 -0.21
CA SER A 30 12.03 -4.14 0.60
C SER A 30 11.36 -2.85 1.09
N ARG A 31 10.27 -2.44 0.45
CA ARG A 31 9.52 -1.24 0.85
C ARG A 31 8.35 -1.55 1.77
N VAL A 32 7.95 -2.81 1.84
CA VAL A 32 6.80 -3.21 2.65
C VAL A 32 7.27 -3.45 4.07
N GLN A 33 6.67 -2.75 5.01
CA GLN A 33 7.01 -2.90 6.41
C GLN A 33 6.00 -3.74 7.15
N ASP A 34 4.73 -3.66 6.74
CA ASP A 34 3.68 -4.20 7.57
C ASP A 34 2.41 -4.35 6.75
N VAL A 35 1.52 -5.21 7.21
CA VAL A 35 0.17 -5.32 6.65
C VAL A 35 -0.77 -5.24 7.84
N PHE A 36 -1.74 -4.36 7.79
CA PHE A 36 -2.62 -4.16 8.92
C PHE A 36 -4.00 -3.72 8.46
N MET A 37 -4.96 -3.83 9.38
CA MET A 37 -6.32 -3.38 9.14
C MET A 37 -6.47 -2.02 9.82
N PRO A 38 -6.67 -0.93 9.06
CA PRO A 38 -6.80 0.38 9.68
C PRO A 38 -8.13 0.48 10.42
N GLU A 39 -8.06 0.75 11.71
CA GLU A 39 -9.27 0.77 12.54
C GLU A 39 -9.73 2.17 12.90
N ARG A 40 -8.81 3.06 13.18
CA ARG A 40 -9.17 4.38 13.67
C ARG A 40 -8.43 5.45 12.86
N LEU A 41 -9.04 5.81 11.77
CA LEU A 41 -8.49 6.86 10.94
C LEU A 41 -9.02 8.20 11.38
N THR A 42 -8.14 9.16 11.56
CA THR A 42 -8.51 10.54 11.78
C THR A 42 -8.45 11.26 10.44
N ARG A 43 -9.58 11.81 10.03
CA ARG A 43 -9.62 12.51 8.76
C ARG A 43 -8.84 13.82 8.85
N VAL A 44 -8.15 14.12 7.77
CA VAL A 44 -7.40 15.36 7.67
C VAL A 44 -8.25 16.34 6.85
N PRO A 45 -8.72 17.46 7.44
CA PRO A 45 -9.54 18.40 6.70
C PRO A 45 -8.78 19.00 5.53
N LEU A 46 -9.50 19.24 4.44
CA LEU A 46 -8.97 19.87 3.23
C LEU A 46 -7.86 19.10 2.55
N SER A 47 -7.72 17.82 2.88
CA SER A 47 -6.78 16.97 2.18
C SER A 47 -7.38 16.51 0.84
N SER A 48 -6.54 15.98 -0.04
CA SER A 48 -7.02 15.47 -1.31
C SER A 48 -7.85 14.20 -1.10
N ALA A 49 -8.65 13.85 -2.10
CA ALA A 49 -9.58 12.73 -1.99
C ALA A 49 -8.88 11.40 -1.75
N GLU A 50 -7.65 11.27 -2.19
CA GLU A 50 -6.93 10.02 -2.01
C GLU A 50 -6.40 9.81 -0.59
N ILE A 51 -6.40 10.85 0.24
CA ILE A 51 -5.98 10.71 1.63
C ILE A 51 -7.17 10.25 2.46
N ALA A 52 -7.12 9.01 2.92
CA ALA A 52 -8.18 8.47 3.76
C ALA A 52 -8.12 9.02 5.18
N GLY A 53 -6.92 9.31 5.66
CA GLY A 53 -6.73 9.85 6.99
C GLY A 53 -5.35 9.53 7.51
N VAL A 54 -5.17 9.74 8.80
CA VAL A 54 -3.92 9.39 9.47
C VAL A 54 -4.26 8.54 10.68
N LEU A 55 -3.30 7.71 11.10
CA LEU A 55 -3.46 6.93 12.30
C LEU A 55 -2.11 6.80 12.99
N ASN A 56 -2.17 6.39 14.25
CA ASN A 56 -0.97 6.10 15.01
C ASN A 56 -0.78 4.60 15.02
N LEU A 57 0.33 4.13 14.48
CA LEU A 57 0.66 2.73 14.44
C LEU A 57 1.97 2.54 15.17
N ARG A 58 1.89 1.95 16.36
CA ARG A 58 3.09 1.68 17.16
C ARG A 58 3.92 2.92 17.43
N GLY A 59 3.23 4.03 17.73
CA GLY A 59 3.90 5.28 18.05
C GLY A 59 4.36 6.09 16.86
N ARG A 60 4.00 5.65 15.64
CA ARG A 60 4.34 6.38 14.41
C ARG A 60 3.08 6.89 13.75
N ILE A 61 3.16 8.08 13.21
CA ILE A 61 2.03 8.62 12.45
C ILE A 61 2.13 8.10 11.03
N VAL A 62 1.04 7.47 10.59
CA VAL A 62 0.97 6.88 9.25
C VAL A 62 -0.12 7.58 8.48
N THR A 63 0.22 8.08 7.30
CA THR A 63 -0.76 8.66 6.39
C THR A 63 -1.33 7.54 5.54
N VAL A 64 -2.65 7.39 5.56
CA VAL A 64 -3.31 6.30 4.85
C VAL A 64 -3.86 6.84 3.53
N VAL A 65 -3.43 6.21 2.45
CA VAL A 65 -3.79 6.60 1.09
C VAL A 65 -4.75 5.57 0.52
N ASP A 66 -5.89 6.05 0.03
CA ASP A 66 -6.86 5.18 -0.64
C ASP A 66 -6.41 4.98 -2.08
N MET A 67 -5.90 3.80 -2.38
CA MET A 67 -5.36 3.52 -3.70
C MET A 67 -6.44 3.47 -4.78
N ARG A 68 -7.67 3.09 -4.44
CA ARG A 68 -8.76 3.18 -5.42
C ARG A 68 -9.01 4.61 -5.83
N ALA A 69 -9.06 5.52 -4.86
CA ALA A 69 -9.24 6.94 -5.16
C ALA A 69 -8.05 7.48 -5.94
N ARG A 70 -6.85 7.07 -5.57
CA ARG A 70 -5.62 7.52 -6.26
C ARG A 70 -5.61 7.09 -7.72
N LEU A 71 -6.14 5.90 -8.01
CA LEU A 71 -6.18 5.36 -9.36
C LEU A 71 -7.47 5.72 -10.12
N GLY A 72 -8.35 6.49 -9.49
CA GLY A 72 -9.60 6.88 -10.13
C GLY A 72 -10.63 5.77 -10.21
N LEU A 73 -10.53 4.78 -9.35
CA LEU A 73 -11.46 3.66 -9.35
C LEU A 73 -12.61 3.91 -8.39
N PRO A 74 -13.79 3.32 -8.65
CA PRO A 74 -14.91 3.49 -7.74
C PRO A 74 -14.66 2.82 -6.40
N LYS A 75 -15.42 3.24 -5.40
CA LYS A 75 -15.32 2.65 -4.07
C LYS A 75 -15.74 1.19 -4.12
N ASN A 76 -15.13 0.42 -3.22
CA ASN A 76 -15.43 -1.00 -3.13
C ASN A 76 -16.65 -1.21 -2.23
N ASP A 77 -17.69 -1.82 -2.79
CA ASP A 77 -18.95 -2.03 -2.07
C ASP A 77 -19.15 -3.47 -1.62
N ASP A 78 -18.12 -4.29 -1.63
CA ASP A 78 -18.29 -5.70 -1.30
C ASP A 78 -18.45 -5.96 0.20
N GLY A 79 -18.43 -4.93 1.02
CA GLY A 79 -18.62 -5.08 2.44
C GLY A 79 -17.43 -5.61 3.20
N LYS A 80 -16.35 -5.91 2.52
CA LYS A 80 -15.14 -6.40 3.18
C LYS A 80 -14.33 -5.22 3.72
N PRO A 81 -13.75 -5.38 4.91
CA PRO A 81 -12.92 -4.30 5.45
C PRO A 81 -11.67 -4.13 4.61
N PRO A 82 -11.21 -2.91 4.45
CA PRO A 82 -9.99 -2.67 3.68
C PRO A 82 -8.77 -3.13 4.44
N MET A 83 -7.73 -3.48 3.69
CA MET A 83 -6.42 -3.77 4.24
C MET A 83 -5.48 -2.64 3.89
N ALA A 84 -4.45 -2.46 4.69
CA ALA A 84 -3.43 -1.47 4.42
C ALA A 84 -2.06 -2.12 4.42
N VAL A 85 -1.25 -1.72 3.45
CA VAL A 85 0.15 -2.12 3.39
C VAL A 85 0.98 -0.94 3.83
N GLY A 86 1.73 -1.12 4.90
CA GLY A 86 2.62 -0.08 5.38
C GLY A 86 3.89 -0.04 4.57
N VAL A 87 4.19 1.13 4.04
CA VAL A 87 5.41 1.35 3.27
C VAL A 87 6.14 2.57 3.80
N ASP A 88 7.44 2.57 3.62
CA ASP A 88 8.27 3.67 4.05
C ASP A 88 8.86 4.32 2.80
N LEU A 89 8.58 5.59 2.61
CA LEU A 89 9.06 6.34 1.47
C LEU A 89 9.72 7.61 1.97
N ARG A 90 11.01 7.74 1.70
CA ARG A 90 11.76 8.96 2.04
C ARG A 90 11.63 9.33 3.52
N GLY A 91 11.66 8.33 4.38
CA GLY A 91 11.59 8.55 5.81
C GLY A 91 10.19 8.79 6.36
N GLU A 92 9.17 8.72 5.51
CA GLU A 92 7.78 8.88 5.95
C GLU A 92 7.04 7.58 5.81
N SER A 93 6.10 7.36 6.72
CA SER A 93 5.32 6.12 6.74
C SER A 93 3.96 6.34 6.12
N TYR A 94 3.60 5.45 5.20
CA TYR A 94 2.31 5.47 4.53
C TYR A 94 1.64 4.13 4.65
N GLY A 95 0.32 4.14 4.70
CA GLY A 95 -0.46 2.93 4.60
C GLY A 95 -1.28 2.99 3.33
N LEU A 96 -1.09 2.02 2.45
CA LEU A 96 -1.81 1.99 1.17
C LEU A 96 -3.00 1.08 1.31
N LEU A 97 -4.21 1.64 1.21
CA LEU A 97 -5.43 0.84 1.25
C LEU A 97 -5.57 0.07 -0.05
N ILE A 98 -5.70 -1.23 0.07
CA ILE A 98 -5.83 -2.13 -1.06
C ILE A 98 -7.01 -3.07 -0.80
N ASP A 99 -7.42 -3.80 -1.83
CA ASP A 99 -8.52 -4.75 -1.69
C ASP A 99 -8.07 -6.01 -0.96
N GLN A 100 -6.96 -6.58 -1.40
CA GLN A 100 -6.39 -7.74 -0.72
C GLN A 100 -4.93 -7.89 -1.10
N ILE A 101 -4.22 -8.64 -0.27
CA ILE A 101 -2.82 -8.95 -0.50
C ILE A 101 -2.75 -10.30 -1.20
N GLY A 102 -1.82 -10.41 -2.13
CA GLY A 102 -1.62 -11.66 -2.85
C GLY A 102 -0.30 -12.30 -2.46
N GLU A 103 0.21 -13.11 -3.36
CA GLU A 103 1.42 -13.87 -3.11
C GLU A 103 2.66 -13.03 -3.33
N VAL A 104 3.77 -13.53 -2.83
CA VAL A 104 5.08 -12.95 -3.10
C VAL A 104 5.59 -13.53 -4.41
N LEU A 105 5.97 -12.66 -5.32
CA LEU A 105 6.54 -13.08 -6.59
C LEU A 105 8.03 -12.83 -6.60
N ARG A 106 8.77 -13.75 -7.16
CA ARG A 106 10.20 -13.62 -7.38
C ARG A 106 10.45 -13.50 -8.87
N LEU A 107 11.12 -12.44 -9.24
CA LEU A 107 11.40 -12.19 -10.66
C LEU A 107 12.88 -12.16 -10.94
#